data_7c71aab740db47b14e5cb529007a50a7
#
_entry.id   7c71aab740db47b14e5cb529007a50a7
#
_cell.length_a   1.000
_cell.length_b   1.000
_cell.length_c   1.000
_cell.angle_alpha   90.00
_cell.angle_beta   90.00
_cell.angle_gamma   90.00
#
_symmetry.space_group_name_H-M   'P 1'
#
loop_
_entity.id
_entity.type
_entity.pdbx_description
1 polymer ?
#
loop_
_entity_poly.entity_id
_entity_poly.type
_entity_poly.pdbx_seq_one_letter_code
_entity_poly.pdbx_strand_id
1 'polypeptide(L)'
;MSEKNNTQYGAFGGPTMSTSSYYLYPLKNCQKIIDFNSDETEKGKPAIVQFGDNANQIAVARTLMGFIYMHLTDALGPLPYTEAFQAGEENFTPVFDSQETIYAKLDADLREAYNQFNESGSLSTADILFDGDIRAWKKLNASTRMMLAIKLADVDPAEGRSRFAQAYADGGIEENAYNLNYLLRPILWDIYIIMA
;
A
#
# COMPACT_ATOMS: atom_id res chain seq x y z
N MET A 1 25.18 28.53 17.23
CA MET A 1 24.16 27.53 17.31
C MET A 1 23.56 27.42 15.91
N SER A 2 23.87 26.33 15.21
CA SER A 2 23.46 26.15 13.82
C SER A 2 22.10 25.47 13.81
N GLU A 3 21.09 26.18 13.37
CA GLU A 3 19.80 25.58 13.00
C GLU A 3 20.03 24.64 11.83
N LYS A 4 19.90 23.34 12.11
CA LYS A 4 19.89 22.35 11.03
C LYS A 4 18.58 22.52 10.27
N ASN A 5 18.69 23.08 9.07
CA ASN A 5 17.62 23.10 8.10
C ASN A 5 17.11 21.68 7.92
N ASN A 6 15.89 21.44 8.38
CA ASN A 6 15.15 20.23 8.13
C ASN A 6 14.75 20.21 6.64
N THR A 7 15.62 19.66 5.82
CA THR A 7 15.37 19.51 4.37
C THR A 7 14.27 18.46 4.23
N GLN A 8 13.04 18.92 4.11
CA GLN A 8 11.89 18.08 3.77
C GLN A 8 12.02 17.68 2.29
N TYR A 9 12.45 16.46 2.05
CA TYR A 9 12.38 15.88 0.72
C TYR A 9 10.94 15.49 0.43
N GLY A 10 10.24 16.31 -0.36
CA GLY A 10 8.94 15.96 -0.91
C GLY A 10 9.11 14.89 -1.98
N ALA A 11 8.79 13.66 -1.67
CA ALA A 11 8.90 12.54 -2.60
C ALA A 11 7.96 12.67 -3.83
N PHE A 12 7.04 13.62 -3.85
CA PHE A 12 6.03 13.77 -4.90
C PHE A 12 5.71 15.23 -5.27
N GLY A 13 6.67 16.14 -5.27
CA GLY A 13 6.51 17.48 -5.90
C GLY A 13 5.30 18.33 -5.45
N GLY A 14 4.64 17.98 -4.35
CA GLY A 14 3.52 18.70 -3.73
C GLY A 14 3.91 19.29 -2.37
N PRO A 15 3.00 19.92 -1.62
CA PRO A 15 3.27 20.35 -0.27
C PRO A 15 3.80 19.16 0.53
N THR A 16 4.99 19.30 1.10
CA THR A 16 5.76 18.25 1.75
C THR A 16 4.95 17.57 2.86
N MET A 17 4.43 16.38 2.59
CA MET A 17 3.84 15.57 3.64
C MET A 17 4.98 15.08 4.56
N SER A 18 4.85 15.31 5.86
CA SER A 18 5.77 14.74 6.84
C SER A 18 5.58 13.23 6.93
N THR A 19 6.59 12.49 7.37
CA THR A 19 6.48 11.03 7.61
C THR A 19 5.25 10.68 8.45
N SER A 20 4.98 11.48 9.49
CA SER A 20 3.78 11.31 10.34
C SER A 20 2.48 11.43 9.56
N SER A 21 2.42 12.26 8.51
CA SER A 21 1.22 12.40 7.70
C SER A 21 0.89 11.12 6.90
N TYR A 22 1.88 10.34 6.47
CA TYR A 22 1.64 9.05 5.81
C TYR A 22 1.02 8.03 6.76
N TYR A 23 1.47 8.01 8.03
CA TYR A 23 0.87 7.13 9.05
C TYR A 23 -0.51 7.61 9.49
N LEU A 24 -0.70 8.92 9.66
CA LEU A 24 -1.96 9.48 10.16
C LEU A 24 -3.11 9.37 9.15
N TYR A 25 -2.81 9.39 7.86
CA TYR A 25 -3.84 9.44 6.83
C TYR A 25 -3.85 8.18 5.95
N PRO A 26 -3.04 8.02 4.89
CA PRO A 26 -3.25 6.91 3.96
C PRO A 26 -3.05 5.54 4.62
N LEU A 27 -1.99 5.35 5.38
CA LEU A 27 -1.72 4.04 5.98
C LEU A 27 -2.74 3.66 7.05
N LYS A 28 -3.12 4.62 7.92
CA LYS A 28 -4.17 4.39 8.94
C LYS A 28 -5.53 4.10 8.32
N ASN A 29 -5.87 4.78 7.21
CA ASN A 29 -7.12 4.53 6.52
C ASN A 29 -7.13 3.15 5.85
N CYS A 30 -6.03 2.75 5.21
CA CYS A 30 -5.89 1.39 4.70
C CYS A 30 -6.02 0.35 5.82
N GLN A 31 -5.39 0.59 6.99
CA GLN A 31 -5.54 -0.30 8.14
C GLN A 31 -6.99 -0.40 8.60
N LYS A 32 -7.72 0.72 8.69
CA LYS A 32 -9.15 0.70 9.04
C LYS A 32 -10.01 -0.07 8.04
N ILE A 33 -9.70 0.03 6.74
CA ILE A 33 -10.40 -0.76 5.72
C ILE A 33 -10.18 -2.24 6.01
N ILE A 34 -8.95 -2.65 6.30
CA ILE A 34 -8.63 -4.04 6.66
C ILE A 34 -9.40 -4.46 7.92
N ASP A 35 -9.37 -3.64 8.96
CA ASP A 35 -10.02 -3.93 10.24
C ASP A 35 -11.53 -4.13 10.06
N PHE A 36 -12.23 -3.17 9.43
CA PHE A 36 -13.68 -3.25 9.22
C PHE A 36 -14.10 -4.42 8.32
N ASN A 37 -13.30 -4.75 7.33
CA ASN A 37 -13.59 -5.85 6.42
C ASN A 37 -13.20 -7.22 6.99
N SER A 38 -12.42 -7.25 8.08
CA SER A 38 -12.01 -8.48 8.79
C SER A 38 -12.85 -8.75 10.05
N ASP A 39 -13.45 -7.72 10.65
CA ASP A 39 -14.25 -7.85 11.87
C ASP A 39 -15.60 -8.53 11.57
N GLU A 40 -15.89 -9.63 12.27
CA GLU A 40 -17.10 -10.43 12.09
C GLU A 40 -18.39 -9.63 12.35
N THR A 41 -18.34 -8.57 13.16
CA THR A 41 -19.51 -7.74 13.51
C THR A 41 -19.70 -6.56 12.55
N GLU A 42 -18.64 -6.16 11.83
CA GLU A 42 -18.65 -4.99 10.94
C GLU A 42 -18.75 -5.37 9.47
N LYS A 43 -18.04 -6.41 9.03
CA LYS A 43 -17.82 -6.75 7.62
C LYS A 43 -19.08 -6.97 6.79
N GLY A 44 -20.20 -7.32 7.41
CA GLY A 44 -21.50 -7.53 6.75
C GLY A 44 -22.39 -6.30 6.71
N LYS A 45 -22.00 -5.18 7.31
CA LYS A 45 -22.83 -3.97 7.36
C LYS A 45 -22.97 -3.32 5.98
N PRO A 46 -24.14 -2.76 5.66
CA PRO A 46 -24.36 -2.06 4.38
C PRO A 46 -23.31 -0.98 4.09
N ALA A 47 -22.83 -0.28 5.12
CA ALA A 47 -21.80 0.74 5.01
C ALA A 47 -20.45 0.18 4.52
N ILE A 48 -20.18 -1.11 4.68
CA ILE A 48 -18.96 -1.77 4.25
C ILE A 48 -19.16 -2.47 2.90
N VAL A 49 -20.19 -3.33 2.79
CA VAL A 49 -20.39 -4.17 1.59
C VAL A 49 -20.78 -3.36 0.35
N GLN A 50 -21.24 -2.12 0.50
CA GLN A 50 -21.52 -1.24 -0.64
C GLN A 50 -20.29 -0.93 -1.50
N PHE A 51 -19.08 -1.10 -0.96
CA PHE A 51 -17.82 -0.87 -1.68
C PHE A 51 -17.28 -2.13 -2.36
N GLY A 52 -17.99 -3.24 -2.28
CA GLY A 52 -17.61 -4.51 -2.91
C GLY A 52 -17.29 -5.60 -1.90
N ASP A 53 -16.74 -6.70 -2.41
CA ASP A 53 -16.39 -7.86 -1.58
C ASP A 53 -15.29 -7.51 -0.57
N ASN A 54 -15.46 -7.95 0.67
CA ASN A 54 -14.49 -7.71 1.75
C ASN A 54 -13.07 -8.14 1.36
N ALA A 55 -12.93 -9.30 0.71
CA ALA A 55 -11.64 -9.79 0.26
C ALA A 55 -10.95 -8.82 -0.71
N ASN A 56 -11.68 -8.28 -1.66
CA ASN A 56 -11.16 -7.31 -2.62
C ASN A 56 -10.80 -5.97 -1.97
N GLN A 57 -11.64 -5.48 -1.05
CA GLN A 57 -11.35 -4.26 -0.31
C GLN A 57 -10.06 -4.40 0.53
N ILE A 58 -9.87 -5.53 1.23
CA ILE A 58 -8.65 -5.81 1.99
C ILE A 58 -7.43 -5.88 1.05
N ALA A 59 -7.56 -6.60 -0.07
CA ALA A 59 -6.46 -6.76 -1.02
C ALA A 59 -6.01 -5.42 -1.63
N VAL A 60 -6.96 -4.53 -1.96
CA VAL A 60 -6.68 -3.15 -2.39
C VAL A 60 -5.93 -2.38 -1.30
N ALA A 61 -6.43 -2.39 -0.07
CA ALA A 61 -5.82 -1.67 1.04
C ALA A 61 -4.38 -2.16 1.31
N ARG A 62 -4.15 -3.48 1.34
CA ARG A 62 -2.81 -4.07 1.48
C ARG A 62 -1.88 -3.71 0.32
N THR A 63 -2.39 -3.68 -0.91
CA THR A 63 -1.60 -3.29 -2.09
C THR A 63 -1.14 -1.84 -1.98
N LEU A 64 -2.04 -0.92 -1.60
CA LEU A 64 -1.70 0.48 -1.37
C LEU A 64 -0.72 0.66 -0.22
N MET A 65 -0.92 -0.03 0.90
CA MET A 65 0.02 0.00 2.02
C MET A 65 1.40 -0.45 1.59
N GLY A 66 1.49 -1.55 0.85
CA GLY A 66 2.76 -2.08 0.35
C GLY A 66 3.49 -1.08 -0.55
N PHE A 67 2.76 -0.44 -1.47
CA PHE A 67 3.31 0.59 -2.34
C PHE A 67 3.83 1.79 -1.54
N ILE A 68 3.07 2.28 -0.57
CA ILE A 68 3.46 3.43 0.26
C ILE A 68 4.67 3.09 1.14
N TYR A 69 4.65 1.94 1.83
CA TYR A 69 5.76 1.53 2.69
C TYR A 69 7.06 1.30 1.93
N MET A 70 6.98 0.73 0.72
CA MET A 70 8.16 0.60 -0.15
C MET A 70 8.82 1.97 -0.36
N HIS A 71 8.05 2.99 -0.75
CA HIS A 71 8.60 4.32 -0.99
C HIS A 71 9.09 5.00 0.29
N LEU A 72 8.40 4.80 1.41
CA LEU A 72 8.83 5.37 2.69
C LEU A 72 10.14 4.76 3.18
N THR A 73 10.27 3.44 3.17
CA THR A 73 11.51 2.78 3.63
C THR A 73 12.68 3.04 2.69
N ASP A 74 12.44 3.21 1.38
CA ASP A 74 13.48 3.65 0.43
C ASP A 74 14.02 5.03 0.74
N ALA A 75 13.15 5.93 1.16
CA ALA A 75 13.54 7.31 1.45
C ALA A 75 14.13 7.51 2.85
N LEU A 76 13.71 6.71 3.83
CA LEU A 76 13.94 6.95 5.25
C LEU A 76 14.70 5.81 5.95
N GLY A 77 14.79 4.63 5.34
CA GLY A 77 15.36 3.43 5.98
C GLY A 77 14.40 2.77 6.97
N PRO A 78 14.84 2.52 8.21
CA PRO A 78 14.02 1.88 9.24
C PRO A 78 12.73 2.67 9.55
N LEU A 79 11.61 1.95 9.71
CA LEU A 79 10.29 2.51 9.99
C LEU A 79 9.49 1.59 10.91
N PRO A 80 8.50 2.08 11.68
CA PRO A 80 7.50 1.24 12.30
C PRO A 80 6.67 0.52 11.23
N TYR A 81 6.75 -0.80 11.19
CA TYR A 81 5.98 -1.63 10.27
C TYR A 81 5.22 -2.74 11.00
N THR A 82 5.94 -3.61 11.71
CA THR A 82 5.34 -4.78 12.36
C THR A 82 4.44 -4.41 13.54
N GLU A 83 4.78 -3.34 14.25
CA GLU A 83 4.02 -2.82 15.38
C GLU A 83 3.26 -1.52 15.04
N ALA A 84 3.17 -1.17 13.76
CA ALA A 84 2.41 -0.01 13.34
C ALA A 84 0.92 -0.20 13.66
N PHE A 85 0.23 0.88 14.05
CA PHE A 85 -1.21 0.94 14.33
C PHE A 85 -1.71 0.13 15.54
N GLN A 86 -0.82 -0.34 16.42
CA GLN A 86 -1.16 -1.11 17.62
C GLN A 86 -1.46 -0.23 18.86
N ALA A 87 -1.75 1.05 18.66
CA ALA A 87 -2.09 1.94 19.79
C ALA A 87 -3.34 1.48 20.59
N GLY A 88 -4.26 0.76 19.97
CA GLY A 88 -5.39 0.11 20.64
C GLY A 88 -4.97 -1.00 21.61
N GLU A 89 -3.77 -1.55 21.46
CA GLU A 89 -3.13 -2.53 22.33
C GLU A 89 -2.15 -1.88 23.32
N GLU A 90 -2.32 -0.58 23.57
CA GLU A 90 -1.47 0.24 24.45
C GLU A 90 0.01 0.35 24.01
N ASN A 91 0.33 -0.03 22.76
CA ASN A 91 1.66 0.17 22.20
C ASN A 91 1.79 1.56 21.56
N PHE A 92 2.26 2.53 22.35
CA PHE A 92 2.49 3.92 21.91
C PHE A 92 3.91 4.19 21.43
N THR A 93 4.80 3.20 21.51
CA THR A 93 6.21 3.32 21.13
C THR A 93 6.64 2.15 20.24
N PRO A 94 6.08 2.04 19.02
CA PRO A 94 6.37 0.93 18.12
C PRO A 94 7.87 0.89 17.77
N VAL A 95 8.42 -0.31 17.63
CA VAL A 95 9.79 -0.50 17.18
C VAL A 95 9.96 -0.07 15.73
N PHE A 96 11.15 0.41 15.39
CA PHE A 96 11.55 0.67 14.01
C PHE A 96 12.15 -0.62 13.44
N ASP A 97 11.43 -1.25 12.53
CA ASP A 97 11.93 -2.40 11.78
C ASP A 97 13.04 -1.98 10.82
N SER A 98 14.04 -2.84 10.65
CA SER A 98 15.07 -2.63 9.64
C SER A 98 14.48 -2.67 8.22
N GLN A 99 15.10 -1.98 7.27
CA GLN A 99 14.68 -2.03 5.87
C GLN A 99 14.65 -3.47 5.32
N GLU A 100 15.61 -4.32 5.71
CA GLU A 100 15.64 -5.74 5.37
C GLU A 100 14.36 -6.46 5.85
N THR A 101 14.00 -6.26 7.11
CA THR A 101 12.76 -6.82 7.70
C THR A 101 11.52 -6.33 6.96
N ILE A 102 11.45 -5.03 6.69
CA ILE A 102 10.33 -4.40 5.97
C ILE A 102 10.20 -5.01 4.57
N TYR A 103 11.27 -5.12 3.79
CA TYR A 103 11.24 -5.68 2.44
C TYR A 103 10.79 -7.14 2.41
N ALA A 104 11.26 -7.95 3.37
CA ALA A 104 10.85 -9.34 3.48
C ALA A 104 9.34 -9.47 3.76
N LYS A 105 8.83 -8.66 4.68
CA LYS A 105 7.41 -8.66 5.05
C LYS A 105 6.52 -8.07 3.96
N LEU A 106 6.93 -6.97 3.34
CA LEU A 106 6.18 -6.34 2.24
C LEU A 106 5.95 -7.31 1.08
N ASP A 107 6.96 -8.08 0.67
CA ASP A 107 6.77 -9.08 -0.39
C ASP A 107 5.76 -10.15 0.03
N ALA A 108 5.83 -10.63 1.27
CA ALA A 108 4.89 -11.61 1.80
C ALA A 108 3.44 -11.06 1.85
N ASP A 109 3.26 -9.86 2.39
CA ASP A 109 1.95 -9.21 2.54
C ASP A 109 1.31 -8.88 1.17
N LEU A 110 2.12 -8.41 0.21
CA LEU A 110 1.67 -8.16 -1.15
C LEU A 110 1.29 -9.45 -1.88
N ARG A 111 2.02 -10.55 -1.64
CA ARG A 111 1.69 -11.86 -2.21
C ARG A 111 0.38 -12.40 -1.63
N GLU A 112 0.19 -12.25 -0.32
CA GLU A 112 -1.08 -12.59 0.32
C GLU A 112 -2.24 -11.76 -0.27
N ALA A 113 -2.05 -10.45 -0.42
CA ALA A 113 -3.03 -9.57 -1.04
C ALA A 113 -3.35 -9.98 -2.49
N TYR A 114 -2.34 -10.35 -3.29
CA TYR A 114 -2.54 -10.82 -4.66
C TYR A 114 -3.42 -12.08 -4.70
N ASN A 115 -3.18 -13.03 -3.81
CA ASN A 115 -3.96 -14.27 -3.73
C ASN A 115 -5.37 -14.05 -3.15
N GLN A 116 -5.58 -12.98 -2.40
CA GLN A 116 -6.87 -12.63 -1.79
C GLN A 116 -7.83 -12.01 -2.81
N PHE A 117 -7.35 -11.42 -3.91
CA PHE A 117 -8.21 -10.87 -4.94
C PHE A 117 -9.12 -11.93 -5.56
N ASN A 118 -10.42 -11.66 -5.55
CA ASN A 118 -11.46 -12.46 -6.18
C ASN A 118 -11.96 -11.77 -7.45
N GLU A 119 -11.50 -12.18 -8.62
CA GLU A 119 -11.88 -11.59 -9.91
C GLU A 119 -13.34 -11.82 -10.29
N SER A 120 -14.01 -12.80 -9.70
CA SER A 120 -15.46 -13.02 -9.88
C SER A 120 -16.32 -12.23 -8.89
N GLY A 121 -15.67 -11.57 -7.92
CA GLY A 121 -16.32 -10.70 -6.94
C GLY A 121 -16.51 -9.28 -7.45
N SER A 122 -16.89 -8.39 -6.54
CA SER A 122 -17.14 -6.98 -6.83
C SER A 122 -16.13 -6.06 -6.17
N LEU A 123 -15.94 -4.88 -6.77
CA LEU A 123 -15.28 -3.73 -6.20
C LEU A 123 -16.01 -2.47 -6.68
N SER A 124 -16.11 -1.46 -5.83
CA SER A 124 -16.85 -0.24 -6.15
C SER A 124 -16.20 0.55 -7.28
N THR A 125 -17.02 1.05 -8.21
CA THR A 125 -16.62 2.01 -9.25
C THR A 125 -16.31 3.41 -8.69
N ALA A 126 -16.49 3.63 -7.39
CA ALA A 126 -15.94 4.81 -6.71
C ALA A 126 -14.41 4.77 -6.57
N ASP A 127 -13.77 3.64 -6.91
CA ASP A 127 -12.32 3.52 -7.05
C ASP A 127 -11.81 4.47 -8.14
N ILE A 128 -11.10 5.51 -7.72
CA ILE A 128 -10.60 6.58 -8.61
C ILE A 128 -9.36 6.18 -9.42
N LEU A 129 -8.74 5.05 -9.12
CA LEU A 129 -7.54 4.59 -9.82
C LEU A 129 -7.88 3.68 -10.99
N PHE A 130 -8.80 2.75 -10.80
CA PHE A 130 -9.11 1.69 -11.77
C PHE A 130 -10.61 1.43 -11.95
N ASP A 131 -11.47 2.31 -11.43
CA ASP A 131 -12.94 2.19 -11.60
C ASP A 131 -13.49 0.82 -11.18
N GLY A 132 -12.90 0.22 -10.14
CA GLY A 132 -13.28 -1.09 -9.62
C GLY A 132 -12.71 -2.28 -10.42
N ASP A 133 -11.79 -2.06 -11.34
CA ASP A 133 -11.13 -3.16 -12.09
C ASP A 133 -10.16 -3.93 -11.21
N ILE A 134 -10.60 -5.10 -10.74
CA ILE A 134 -9.81 -5.99 -9.88
C ILE A 134 -8.55 -6.49 -10.57
N ARG A 135 -8.59 -6.69 -11.90
CA ARG A 135 -7.40 -7.13 -12.66
C ARG A 135 -6.34 -6.06 -12.70
N ALA A 136 -6.75 -4.80 -12.83
CA ALA A 136 -5.83 -3.67 -12.77
C ALA A 136 -5.13 -3.58 -11.40
N TRP A 137 -5.88 -3.80 -10.31
CA TRP A 137 -5.31 -3.88 -8.96
C TRP A 137 -4.33 -5.04 -8.80
N LYS A 138 -4.63 -6.22 -9.32
CA LYS A 138 -3.68 -7.36 -9.33
C LYS A 138 -2.41 -7.03 -10.10
N LYS A 139 -2.53 -6.38 -11.25
CA LYS A 139 -1.36 -5.94 -12.04
C LYS A 139 -0.51 -4.90 -11.29
N LEU A 140 -1.14 -3.95 -10.60
CA LEU A 140 -0.43 -3.01 -9.74
C LEU A 140 0.32 -3.72 -8.61
N ASN A 141 -0.33 -4.68 -7.95
CA ASN A 141 0.30 -5.49 -6.90
C ASN A 141 1.53 -6.23 -7.42
N ALA A 142 1.40 -6.97 -8.51
CA ALA A 142 2.51 -7.71 -9.13
C ALA A 142 3.64 -6.75 -9.55
N SER A 143 3.32 -5.58 -10.13
CA SER A 143 4.30 -4.56 -10.50
C SER A 143 5.05 -4.00 -9.29
N THR A 144 4.35 -3.78 -8.17
CA THR A 144 4.96 -3.33 -6.90
C THR A 144 5.94 -4.37 -6.38
N ARG A 145 5.57 -5.66 -6.43
CA ARG A 145 6.45 -6.77 -6.06
C ARG A 145 7.68 -6.88 -6.98
N MET A 146 7.52 -6.66 -8.29
CA MET A 146 8.67 -6.60 -9.21
C MET A 146 9.61 -5.44 -8.86
N MET A 147 9.08 -4.26 -8.52
CA MET A 147 9.90 -3.12 -8.08
C MET A 147 10.69 -3.43 -6.81
N LEU A 148 10.05 -4.06 -5.81
CA LEU A 148 10.74 -4.53 -4.59
C LEU A 148 11.86 -5.51 -4.93
N ALA A 149 11.60 -6.47 -5.81
CA ALA A 149 12.56 -7.49 -6.20
C ALA A 149 13.77 -6.91 -6.94
N ILE A 150 13.57 -5.91 -7.81
CA ILE A 150 14.68 -5.21 -8.50
C ILE A 150 15.59 -4.52 -7.48
N LYS A 151 15.01 -3.82 -6.51
CA LYS A 151 15.78 -3.13 -5.45
C LYS A 151 16.53 -4.12 -4.55
N LEU A 152 15.90 -5.26 -4.24
CA LEU A 152 16.56 -6.32 -3.48
C LEU A 152 17.74 -6.93 -4.23
N ALA A 153 17.70 -6.96 -5.56
CA ALA A 153 18.75 -7.60 -6.38
C ALA A 153 20.13 -6.93 -6.23
N ASP A 154 20.22 -5.69 -5.75
CA ASP A 154 21.49 -5.02 -5.46
C ASP A 154 22.16 -5.58 -4.19
N VAL A 155 21.36 -6.11 -3.26
CA VAL A 155 21.83 -6.65 -1.97
C VAL A 155 21.88 -8.18 -1.98
N ASP A 156 20.83 -8.81 -2.52
CA ASP A 156 20.72 -10.26 -2.71
C ASP A 156 20.24 -10.57 -4.14
N PRO A 157 21.18 -10.72 -5.09
CA PRO A 157 20.86 -10.96 -6.49
C PRO A 157 20.08 -12.26 -6.75
N ALA A 158 20.28 -13.29 -5.91
CA ALA A 158 19.61 -14.57 -6.08
C ALA A 158 18.14 -14.49 -5.67
N GLU A 159 17.89 -13.93 -4.49
CA GLU A 159 16.55 -13.72 -3.96
C GLU A 159 15.77 -12.70 -4.78
N GLY A 160 16.41 -11.57 -5.15
CA GLY A 160 15.80 -10.56 -6.01
C GLY A 160 15.32 -11.14 -7.34
N ARG A 161 16.15 -11.97 -7.99
CA ARG A 161 15.79 -12.66 -9.25
C ARG A 161 14.63 -13.63 -9.05
N SER A 162 14.64 -14.40 -7.97
CA SER A 162 13.59 -15.35 -7.64
C SER A 162 12.25 -14.67 -7.44
N ARG A 163 12.20 -13.60 -6.63
CA ARG A 163 10.98 -12.83 -6.36
C ARG A 163 10.48 -12.10 -7.60
N PHE A 164 11.39 -11.56 -8.41
CA PHE A 164 11.02 -10.93 -9.68
C PHE A 164 10.34 -11.93 -10.62
N ALA A 165 10.91 -13.11 -10.79
CA ALA A 165 10.34 -14.14 -11.66
C ALA A 165 8.93 -14.55 -11.21
N GLN A 166 8.69 -14.68 -9.90
CA GLN A 166 7.39 -15.00 -9.35
C GLN A 166 6.37 -13.87 -9.63
N ALA A 167 6.75 -12.63 -9.34
CA ALA A 167 5.86 -11.47 -9.54
C ALA A 167 5.57 -11.24 -11.04
N TYR A 168 6.56 -11.50 -11.92
CA TYR A 168 6.39 -11.41 -13.36
C TYR A 168 5.42 -12.47 -13.89
N ALA A 169 5.48 -13.70 -13.37
CA ALA A 169 4.54 -14.78 -13.72
C ALA A 169 3.09 -14.45 -13.28
N ASP A 170 2.91 -13.68 -12.23
CA ASP A 170 1.60 -13.18 -11.77
C ASP A 170 1.02 -12.08 -12.69
N GLY A 171 1.82 -11.51 -13.58
CA GLY A 171 1.42 -10.53 -14.59
C GLY A 171 1.36 -9.10 -14.08
N GLY A 172 2.37 -8.31 -14.43
CA GLY A 172 2.42 -6.89 -14.11
C GLY A 172 1.68 -5.98 -15.09
N ILE A 173 1.90 -4.68 -14.96
CA ILE A 173 1.41 -3.68 -15.90
C ILE A 173 2.28 -3.74 -17.16
N GLU A 174 1.71 -4.24 -18.24
CA GLU A 174 2.37 -4.38 -19.55
C GLU A 174 1.79 -3.42 -20.59
N GLU A 175 0.62 -2.85 -20.32
CA GLU A 175 -0.09 -1.98 -21.26
C GLU A 175 -0.42 -0.64 -20.61
N ASN A 176 -0.41 0.42 -21.41
CA ASN A 176 -0.74 1.78 -20.95
C ASN A 176 -2.15 1.91 -20.37
N ALA A 177 -3.07 1.02 -20.74
CA ALA A 177 -4.42 0.99 -20.20
C ALA A 177 -4.46 0.75 -18.68
N TYR A 178 -3.46 0.07 -18.13
CA TYR A 178 -3.32 -0.23 -16.70
C TYR A 178 -2.33 0.67 -15.98
N ASN A 179 -1.75 1.66 -16.66
CA ASN A 179 -0.89 2.62 -16.00
C ASN A 179 -1.68 3.36 -14.92
N LEU A 180 -1.01 3.65 -13.80
CA LEU A 180 -1.48 4.59 -12.79
C LEU A 180 -1.56 5.99 -13.41
N ASN A 181 -2.54 6.19 -14.28
CA ASN A 181 -2.88 7.49 -14.84
C ASN A 181 -3.75 8.24 -13.84
N TYR A 182 -3.16 8.67 -12.75
CA TYR A 182 -3.77 9.68 -11.94
C TYR A 182 -3.68 10.99 -12.72
N LEU A 183 -4.77 11.32 -13.44
CA LEU A 183 -4.97 12.68 -13.91
C LEU A 183 -4.95 13.55 -12.66
N LEU A 184 -3.87 14.31 -12.49
CA LEU A 184 -3.74 15.37 -11.50
C LEU A 184 -4.89 16.38 -11.68
N ARG A 185 -6.10 15.98 -11.32
CA ARG A 185 -7.08 16.95 -10.87
C ARG A 185 -6.54 17.49 -9.54
N PRO A 186 -6.86 18.71 -9.11
CA PRO A 186 -6.41 19.24 -7.82
C PRO A 186 -7.09 18.52 -6.63
N ILE A 187 -7.08 17.22 -6.62
CA ILE A 187 -7.87 16.28 -5.82
C ILE A 187 -7.02 15.61 -4.72
N LEU A 188 -5.85 16.14 -4.42
CA LEU A 188 -5.22 15.83 -3.13
C LEU A 188 -6.14 16.17 -1.95
N TRP A 189 -7.15 17.01 -2.16
CA TRP A 189 -8.21 17.30 -1.20
C TRP A 189 -9.35 16.27 -1.23
N ASP A 190 -9.65 15.63 -2.36
CA ASP A 190 -10.79 14.70 -2.48
C ASP A 190 -10.47 13.31 -1.93
N ILE A 191 -9.21 12.88 -1.91
CA ILE A 191 -8.77 11.69 -1.14
C ILE A 191 -9.07 11.89 0.36
N TYR A 192 -9.01 13.11 0.85
CA TYR A 192 -9.43 13.46 2.20
C TYR A 192 -10.94 13.29 2.43
N ILE A 193 -11.76 13.51 1.42
CA ILE A 193 -13.24 13.50 1.53
C ILE A 193 -13.81 12.09 1.39
N ILE A 194 -13.18 11.22 0.58
CA ILE A 194 -13.66 9.84 0.35
C ILE A 194 -13.23 8.91 1.51
N MET A 195 -12.23 9.30 2.29
CA MET A 195 -11.70 8.53 3.41
C MET A 195 -12.06 9.13 4.79
N ALA A 196 -12.85 10.21 4.88
CA ALA A 196 -13.38 10.79 6.11
C ALA A 196 -14.80 10.30 6.38
#